data_02d493e47b26d4b41f91368c70afde9f
#
_entry.id   02d493e47b26d4b41f91368c70afde9f
#
_cell.length_a   1.000
_cell.length_b   1.000
_cell.length_c   1.000
_cell.angle_alpha   90.00
_cell.angle_beta   90.00
_cell.angle_gamma   90.00
#
_symmetry.space_group_name_H-M   'P 1'
#
loop_
_entity.id
_entity.type
_entity.pdbx_description
1 polymer ?
#
loop_
_entity_poly.entity_id
_entity_poly.type
_entity_poly.pdbx_seq_one_letter_code
_entity_poly.pdbx_strand_id
1 'polypeptide(L)'
;MAQQRSLFRRAWKGFWDFFLGLAIIQWIVAIIIATPIWLIYFTSRVKITNYEIFKQYRRKPAIFVFWHGRSMMLSPIIAVGRMRAYAVASKHHDGRIMAKLQRLFGLRPIYGSTGRGGMDVLRGGLRVLMDGRYSLCISPDGPGGPSLRVQDGTMYFAKMTGAPIIPVCYSASRAKFVNRWDRYLLVKPFSKINCIVGKPVFVPRRASDQEVKEIKDSLEKYMVETTHKMDGEFNHMMVEQDLTASEFKRKLREERATRKNKK
;
A
#
# COMPACT_ATOMS: atom_id res chain seq x y z
N MET A 1 8.29 33.64 -26.12
CA MET A 1 8.56 32.18 -26.10
C MET A 1 8.14 31.46 -24.82
N ALA A 2 8.40 31.98 -23.60
CA ALA A 2 8.03 31.33 -22.34
C ALA A 2 6.51 31.20 -22.14
N GLN A 3 5.74 32.19 -22.50
CA GLN A 3 4.28 32.26 -22.38
C GLN A 3 3.55 31.25 -23.30
N GLN A 4 4.05 31.08 -24.53
CA GLN A 4 3.53 30.09 -25.49
C GLN A 4 3.81 28.64 -25.02
N ARG A 5 4.99 28.40 -24.43
CA ARG A 5 5.30 27.09 -23.84
C ARG A 5 4.43 26.78 -22.63
N SER A 6 4.00 27.76 -21.85
CA SER A 6 3.09 27.59 -20.72
C SER A 6 1.67 27.23 -21.14
N LEU A 7 1.16 27.91 -22.22
CA LEU A 7 -0.16 27.65 -22.78
C LEU A 7 -0.23 26.24 -23.41
N PHE A 8 0.79 25.87 -24.20
CA PHE A 8 0.87 24.52 -24.77
C PHE A 8 0.91 23.43 -23.70
N ARG A 9 1.70 23.63 -22.63
CA ARG A 9 1.71 22.70 -21.49
C ARG A 9 0.37 22.61 -20.78
N ARG A 10 -0.38 23.71 -20.65
CA ARG A 10 -1.72 23.70 -20.03
C ARG A 10 -2.74 23.00 -20.93
N ALA A 11 -2.76 23.29 -22.23
CA ALA A 11 -3.63 22.62 -23.20
C ALA A 11 -3.33 21.11 -23.29
N TRP A 12 -2.04 20.73 -23.35
CA TRP A 12 -1.59 19.35 -23.36
C TRP A 12 -2.01 18.61 -22.08
N LYS A 13 -1.86 19.26 -20.91
CA LYS A 13 -2.32 18.71 -19.64
C LYS A 13 -3.84 18.55 -19.62
N GLY A 14 -4.60 19.55 -20.05
CA GLY A 14 -6.07 19.50 -20.14
C GLY A 14 -6.57 18.36 -21.04
N PHE A 15 -5.91 18.15 -22.18
CA PHE A 15 -6.19 17.03 -23.09
C PHE A 15 -5.98 15.67 -22.41
N TRP A 16 -4.84 15.48 -21.75
CA TRP A 16 -4.57 14.23 -21.03
C TRP A 16 -5.49 14.02 -19.82
N ASP A 17 -5.82 15.09 -19.08
CA ASP A 17 -6.77 15.03 -17.97
C ASP A 17 -8.18 14.63 -18.44
N PHE A 18 -8.61 15.12 -19.61
CA PHE A 18 -9.86 14.71 -20.25
C PHE A 18 -9.84 13.25 -20.67
N PHE A 19 -8.81 12.81 -21.40
CA PHE A 19 -8.67 11.42 -21.83
C PHE A 19 -8.58 10.44 -20.67
N LEU A 20 -7.74 10.72 -19.69
CA LEU A 20 -7.62 9.90 -18.46
C LEU A 20 -8.89 9.97 -17.60
N GLY A 21 -9.75 10.97 -17.82
CA GLY A 21 -11.07 11.08 -17.23
C GLY A 21 -12.07 10.06 -17.76
N LEU A 22 -11.88 9.55 -18.98
CA LEU A 22 -12.77 8.58 -19.60
C LEU A 22 -12.65 7.22 -18.88
N ALA A 23 -13.78 6.68 -18.45
CA ALA A 23 -13.82 5.43 -17.69
C ALA A 23 -13.17 4.25 -18.43
N ILE A 24 -13.33 4.21 -19.76
CA ILE A 24 -12.77 3.14 -20.62
C ILE A 24 -11.24 3.19 -20.64
N ILE A 25 -10.65 4.38 -20.75
CA ILE A 25 -9.19 4.57 -20.74
C ILE A 25 -8.60 4.17 -19.39
N GLN A 26 -9.26 4.53 -18.30
CA GLN A 26 -8.84 4.11 -16.95
C GLN A 26 -8.86 2.58 -16.79
N TRP A 27 -9.82 1.88 -17.41
CA TRP A 27 -9.84 0.42 -17.43
C TRP A 27 -8.69 -0.15 -18.27
N ILE A 28 -8.44 0.41 -19.46
CA ILE A 28 -7.32 -0.01 -20.32
C ILE A 28 -6.00 0.15 -19.56
N VAL A 29 -5.76 1.30 -18.94
CA VAL A 29 -4.55 1.56 -18.15
C VAL A 29 -4.45 0.58 -16.96
N ALA A 30 -5.55 0.33 -16.26
CA ALA A 30 -5.56 -0.63 -15.15
C ALA A 30 -5.22 -2.06 -15.63
N ILE A 31 -5.71 -2.49 -16.79
CA ILE A 31 -5.39 -3.79 -17.39
C ILE A 31 -3.90 -3.85 -17.78
N ILE A 32 -3.39 -2.79 -18.43
CA ILE A 32 -1.96 -2.69 -18.80
C ILE A 32 -1.05 -2.82 -17.57
N ILE A 33 -1.46 -2.25 -16.42
CA ILE A 33 -0.71 -2.36 -15.17
C ILE A 33 -0.91 -3.74 -14.51
N ALA A 34 -2.12 -4.29 -14.53
CA ALA A 34 -2.42 -5.59 -13.91
C ALA A 34 -1.75 -6.76 -14.61
N THR A 35 -1.67 -6.72 -15.95
CA THR A 35 -1.10 -7.81 -16.75
C THR A 35 0.33 -8.18 -16.35
N PRO A 36 1.30 -7.26 -16.30
CA PRO A 36 2.65 -7.58 -15.85
C PRO A 36 2.70 -8.04 -14.38
N ILE A 37 1.83 -7.52 -13.51
CA ILE A 37 1.77 -7.96 -12.11
C ILE A 37 1.33 -9.42 -12.01
N TRP A 38 0.31 -9.82 -12.77
CA TRP A 38 -0.11 -11.22 -12.88
C TRP A 38 0.96 -12.10 -13.51
N LEU A 39 1.62 -11.64 -14.58
CA LEU A 39 2.70 -12.36 -15.23
C LEU A 39 3.85 -12.61 -14.23
N ILE A 40 4.25 -11.60 -13.47
CA ILE A 40 5.27 -11.73 -12.41
C ILE A 40 4.83 -12.74 -11.36
N TYR A 41 3.57 -12.67 -10.91
CA TYR A 41 3.04 -13.58 -9.90
C TYR A 41 3.08 -15.05 -10.37
N PHE A 42 2.57 -15.34 -11.58
CA PHE A 42 2.49 -16.71 -12.11
C PHE A 42 3.84 -17.29 -12.55
N THR A 43 4.80 -16.44 -12.91
CA THR A 43 6.17 -16.89 -13.24
C THR A 43 7.07 -17.01 -12.02
N SER A 44 6.62 -16.53 -10.85
CA SER A 44 7.40 -16.55 -9.62
C SER A 44 7.01 -17.72 -8.71
N ARG A 45 7.96 -18.13 -7.85
CA ARG A 45 7.70 -19.11 -6.80
C ARG A 45 7.28 -18.38 -5.54
N VAL A 46 5.98 -18.42 -5.23
CA VAL A 46 5.40 -17.72 -4.06
C VAL A 46 5.28 -18.69 -2.90
N LYS A 47 5.96 -18.40 -1.79
CA LYS A 47 5.85 -19.12 -0.51
C LYS A 47 5.16 -18.20 0.49
N ILE A 48 4.04 -18.66 1.06
CA ILE A 48 3.29 -17.92 2.08
C ILE A 48 3.38 -18.69 3.39
N THR A 49 4.06 -18.11 4.36
CA THR A 49 4.14 -18.65 5.73
C THR A 49 2.89 -18.23 6.49
N ASN A 50 2.33 -19.14 7.30
CA ASN A 50 1.09 -18.97 8.06
C ASN A 50 -0.14 -18.69 7.15
N TYR A 51 -0.21 -19.34 5.99
CA TYR A 51 -1.33 -19.20 5.05
C TYR A 51 -2.71 -19.51 5.68
N GLU A 52 -2.72 -20.33 6.73
CA GLU A 52 -3.94 -20.69 7.48
C GLU A 52 -4.65 -19.46 8.05
N ILE A 53 -3.90 -18.42 8.41
CA ILE A 53 -4.48 -17.14 8.88
C ILE A 53 -5.30 -16.49 7.76
N PHE A 54 -4.80 -16.49 6.51
CA PHE A 54 -5.59 -16.03 5.37
C PHE A 54 -6.87 -16.85 5.21
N LYS A 55 -6.80 -18.18 5.32
CA LYS A 55 -7.99 -19.04 5.22
C LYS A 55 -9.01 -18.73 6.32
N GLN A 56 -8.54 -18.55 7.57
CA GLN A 56 -9.39 -18.25 8.72
C GLN A 56 -10.17 -16.94 8.54
N TYR A 57 -9.55 -15.89 7.95
CA TYR A 57 -10.15 -14.57 7.78
C TYR A 57 -10.69 -14.30 6.36
N ARG A 58 -10.79 -15.32 5.51
CA ARG A 58 -11.30 -15.18 4.15
C ARG A 58 -12.69 -14.53 4.06
N ARG A 59 -13.55 -14.79 5.05
CA ARG A 59 -14.95 -14.31 5.12
C ARG A 59 -15.28 -13.72 6.49
N LYS A 60 -14.28 -13.37 7.27
CA LYS A 60 -14.42 -12.72 8.57
C LYS A 60 -13.75 -11.34 8.50
N PRO A 61 -14.19 -10.38 9.31
CA PRO A 61 -13.58 -9.07 9.33
C PRO A 61 -12.17 -9.14 9.91
N ALA A 62 -11.22 -8.52 9.22
CA ALA A 62 -9.85 -8.31 9.67
C ALA A 62 -9.27 -7.07 8.99
N ILE A 63 -8.22 -6.51 9.55
CA ILE A 63 -7.48 -5.39 9.00
C ILE A 63 -6.13 -5.92 8.55
N PHE A 64 -5.98 -6.19 7.25
CA PHE A 64 -4.69 -6.58 6.68
C PHE A 64 -3.82 -5.35 6.47
N VAL A 65 -2.66 -5.33 7.13
CA VAL A 65 -1.71 -4.21 7.08
C VAL A 65 -0.42 -4.62 6.41
N PHE A 66 0.10 -3.74 5.56
CA PHE A 66 1.35 -3.94 4.82
C PHE A 66 1.93 -2.57 4.46
N TRP A 67 3.24 -2.46 4.37
CA TRP A 67 3.90 -1.22 4.01
C TRP A 67 3.50 -0.75 2.60
N HIS A 68 3.33 0.54 2.41
CA HIS A 68 2.94 1.13 1.12
C HIS A 68 3.92 0.71 0.00
N GLY A 69 5.22 0.71 0.29
CA GLY A 69 6.24 0.24 -0.63
C GLY A 69 6.20 -1.26 -0.94
N ARG A 70 5.35 -2.04 -0.27
CA ARG A 70 5.17 -3.49 -0.45
C ARG A 70 3.78 -3.87 -0.98
N SER A 71 3.09 -2.99 -1.69
CA SER A 71 1.72 -3.27 -2.16
C SER A 71 1.64 -4.11 -3.43
N MET A 72 2.70 -4.14 -4.27
CA MET A 72 2.67 -4.74 -5.60
C MET A 72 2.22 -6.21 -5.61
N MET A 73 2.93 -7.09 -4.90
CA MET A 73 2.64 -8.53 -4.92
C MET A 73 1.54 -8.93 -3.94
N LEU A 74 1.15 -8.04 -3.05
CA LEU A 74 0.07 -8.33 -2.10
C LEU A 74 -1.29 -8.42 -2.80
N SER A 75 -1.53 -7.61 -3.84
CA SER A 75 -2.77 -7.64 -4.63
C SER A 75 -3.06 -9.02 -5.24
N PRO A 76 -2.16 -9.67 -6.01
CA PRO A 76 -2.38 -11.02 -6.50
C PRO A 76 -2.41 -12.08 -5.39
N ILE A 77 -1.63 -11.93 -4.30
CA ILE A 77 -1.68 -12.84 -3.15
C ILE A 77 -3.09 -12.85 -2.52
N ILE A 78 -3.68 -11.67 -2.32
CA ILE A 78 -5.04 -11.51 -1.79
C ILE A 78 -6.07 -12.10 -2.76
N ALA A 79 -5.90 -11.86 -4.07
CA ALA A 79 -6.80 -12.36 -5.10
C ALA A 79 -6.82 -13.90 -5.16
N VAL A 80 -5.64 -14.54 -5.20
CA VAL A 80 -5.51 -16.00 -5.21
C VAL A 80 -6.01 -16.61 -3.89
N GLY A 81 -5.78 -15.92 -2.76
CA GLY A 81 -6.36 -16.26 -1.47
C GLY A 81 -7.88 -16.14 -1.42
N ARG A 82 -8.54 -15.59 -2.46
CA ARG A 82 -9.99 -15.33 -2.53
C ARG A 82 -10.51 -14.55 -1.32
N MET A 83 -9.72 -13.58 -0.86
CA MET A 83 -10.09 -12.74 0.26
C MET A 83 -11.20 -11.76 -0.12
N ARG A 84 -12.21 -11.62 0.74
CA ARG A 84 -13.23 -10.57 0.58
C ARG A 84 -12.75 -9.31 1.28
N ALA A 85 -12.13 -8.40 0.54
CA ALA A 85 -11.53 -7.23 1.14
C ALA A 85 -11.81 -5.94 0.36
N TYR A 86 -11.75 -4.84 1.10
CA TYR A 86 -11.75 -3.49 0.58
C TYR A 86 -10.36 -2.87 0.73
N ALA A 87 -10.01 -1.97 -0.18
CA ALA A 87 -8.78 -1.19 -0.10
C ALA A 87 -9.06 0.29 -0.39
N VAL A 88 -8.26 1.16 0.21
CA VAL A 88 -8.44 2.61 0.04
C VAL A 88 -7.91 3.07 -1.31
N ALA A 89 -8.66 3.92 -2.00
CA ALA A 89 -8.27 4.57 -3.25
C ALA A 89 -8.58 6.08 -3.19
N SER A 90 -7.72 6.90 -3.79
CA SER A 90 -7.97 8.33 -3.88
C SER A 90 -9.11 8.66 -4.84
N LYS A 91 -9.80 9.80 -4.63
CA LYS A 91 -10.84 10.32 -5.54
C LYS A 91 -10.25 10.98 -6.80
N HIS A 92 -8.95 11.27 -6.85
CA HIS A 92 -8.28 11.87 -8.01
C HIS A 92 -8.16 10.86 -9.18
N HIS A 93 -7.77 11.34 -10.37
CA HIS A 93 -7.66 10.50 -11.57
C HIS A 93 -6.80 9.26 -11.36
N ASP A 94 -5.61 9.42 -10.77
CA ASP A 94 -4.70 8.30 -10.47
C ASP A 94 -5.35 7.30 -9.50
N GLY A 95 -6.10 7.79 -8.50
CA GLY A 95 -6.83 6.96 -7.57
C GLY A 95 -7.99 6.19 -8.21
N ARG A 96 -8.63 6.73 -9.26
CA ARG A 96 -9.66 6.00 -10.02
C ARG A 96 -9.05 4.85 -10.83
N ILE A 97 -7.85 5.03 -11.39
CA ILE A 97 -7.10 3.96 -12.06
C ILE A 97 -6.73 2.89 -11.03
N MET A 98 -6.19 3.30 -9.87
CA MET A 98 -5.88 2.37 -8.78
C MET A 98 -7.11 1.61 -8.27
N ALA A 99 -8.27 2.26 -8.20
CA ALA A 99 -9.53 1.60 -7.83
C ALA A 99 -9.94 0.52 -8.85
N LYS A 100 -9.73 0.77 -10.15
CA LYS A 100 -9.96 -0.23 -11.20
C LYS A 100 -8.94 -1.36 -11.13
N LEU A 101 -7.67 -1.03 -10.91
CA LEU A 101 -6.60 -1.99 -10.68
C LEU A 101 -6.93 -2.91 -9.48
N GLN A 102 -7.36 -2.35 -8.36
CA GLN A 102 -7.79 -3.11 -7.19
C GLN A 102 -8.94 -4.08 -7.54
N ARG A 103 -9.92 -3.65 -8.36
CA ARG A 103 -11.02 -4.52 -8.81
C ARG A 103 -10.54 -5.70 -9.66
N LEU A 104 -9.52 -5.52 -10.50
CA LEU A 104 -8.91 -6.61 -11.29
C LEU A 104 -8.24 -7.67 -10.40
N PHE A 105 -7.90 -7.31 -9.16
CA PHE A 105 -7.42 -8.22 -8.12
C PHE A 105 -8.51 -8.65 -7.12
N GLY A 106 -9.79 -8.39 -7.42
CA GLY A 106 -10.91 -8.80 -6.57
C GLY A 106 -11.11 -7.95 -5.31
N LEU A 107 -10.35 -6.86 -5.15
CA LEU A 107 -10.52 -5.89 -4.07
C LEU A 107 -11.60 -4.87 -4.41
N ARG A 108 -12.34 -4.41 -3.41
CA ARG A 108 -13.36 -3.36 -3.54
C ARG A 108 -12.78 -2.02 -3.09
N PRO A 109 -12.88 -0.94 -3.86
CA PRO A 109 -12.34 0.35 -3.47
C PRO A 109 -13.23 1.07 -2.45
N ILE A 110 -12.61 1.67 -1.42
CA ILE A 110 -13.17 2.75 -0.61
C ILE A 110 -12.53 4.05 -1.09
N TYR A 111 -13.35 5.00 -1.56
CA TYR A 111 -12.84 6.26 -2.08
C TYR A 111 -12.66 7.30 -0.98
N GLY A 112 -11.44 7.82 -0.87
CA GLY A 112 -11.07 8.90 0.05
C GLY A 112 -9.58 9.18 0.03
N SER A 113 -9.11 10.13 0.83
CA SER A 113 -7.70 10.45 0.99
C SER A 113 -7.43 10.90 2.42
N THR A 114 -6.19 10.84 2.87
CA THR A 114 -5.73 11.27 4.21
C THR A 114 -5.89 12.77 4.50
N GLY A 115 -6.29 13.58 3.52
CA GLY A 115 -6.63 15.00 3.70
C GLY A 115 -8.13 15.20 3.97
N ARG A 116 -8.76 16.10 3.18
CA ARG A 116 -10.22 16.39 3.29
C ARG A 116 -11.13 15.18 3.12
N GLY A 117 -10.62 14.05 2.58
CA GLY A 117 -11.34 12.78 2.43
C GLY A 117 -11.07 11.73 3.51
N GLY A 118 -10.30 12.04 4.56
CA GLY A 118 -9.95 11.10 5.62
C GLY A 118 -11.16 10.56 6.38
N MET A 119 -12.16 11.42 6.62
CA MET A 119 -13.41 11.02 7.27
C MET A 119 -14.23 10.04 6.41
N ASP A 120 -14.20 10.17 5.09
CA ASP A 120 -14.89 9.24 4.20
C ASP A 120 -14.24 7.84 4.25
N VAL A 121 -12.90 7.78 4.28
CA VAL A 121 -12.15 6.53 4.46
C VAL A 121 -12.48 5.92 5.81
N LEU A 122 -12.49 6.73 6.86
CA LEU A 122 -12.77 6.27 8.22
C LEU A 122 -14.17 5.68 8.33
N ARG A 123 -15.20 6.41 7.88
CA ARG A 123 -16.60 5.94 7.89
C ARG A 123 -16.77 4.70 6.98
N GLY A 124 -16.14 4.70 5.81
CA GLY A 124 -16.19 3.57 4.87
C GLY A 124 -15.56 2.31 5.43
N GLY A 125 -14.38 2.44 6.02
CA GLY A 125 -13.66 1.33 6.65
C GLY A 125 -14.39 0.74 7.85
N LEU A 126 -14.92 1.60 8.75
CA LEU A 126 -15.76 1.14 9.88
C LEU A 126 -16.98 0.37 9.39
N ARG A 127 -17.71 0.90 8.38
CA ARG A 127 -18.88 0.22 7.81
C ARG A 127 -18.51 -1.16 7.25
N VAL A 128 -17.40 -1.26 6.53
CA VAL A 128 -16.91 -2.52 5.95
C VAL A 128 -16.61 -3.55 7.02
N LEU A 129 -15.90 -3.16 8.07
CA LEU A 129 -15.53 -4.06 9.16
C LEU A 129 -16.72 -4.46 10.03
N MET A 130 -17.66 -3.54 10.28
CA MET A 130 -18.88 -3.79 11.03
C MET A 130 -19.88 -4.69 10.28
N ASP A 131 -19.83 -4.75 8.94
CA ASP A 131 -20.63 -5.70 8.14
C ASP A 131 -20.28 -7.16 8.45
N GLY A 132 -19.13 -7.44 9.05
CA GLY A 132 -18.74 -8.76 9.53
C GLY A 132 -18.32 -9.75 8.46
N ARG A 133 -18.39 -9.39 7.16
CA ARG A 133 -18.12 -10.28 6.01
C ARG A 133 -16.89 -9.91 5.22
N TYR A 134 -16.34 -8.72 5.43
CA TYR A 134 -15.26 -8.15 4.64
C TYR A 134 -14.11 -7.68 5.51
N SER A 135 -12.93 -7.81 4.98
CA SER A 135 -11.71 -7.27 5.57
C SER A 135 -11.36 -5.91 4.96
N LEU A 136 -10.49 -5.18 5.61
CA LEU A 136 -9.91 -3.93 5.14
C LEU A 136 -8.42 -4.12 4.90
N CYS A 137 -7.95 -3.75 3.71
CA CYS A 137 -6.53 -3.73 3.36
C CYS A 137 -6.04 -2.29 3.39
N ILE A 138 -5.07 -1.98 4.24
CA ILE A 138 -4.50 -0.64 4.40
C ILE A 138 -2.99 -0.68 4.51
N SER A 139 -2.36 0.41 4.05
CA SER A 139 -0.95 0.67 4.30
C SER A 139 -0.84 1.57 5.54
N PRO A 140 -0.33 1.07 6.67
CA PRO A 140 -0.34 1.79 7.93
C PRO A 140 0.57 3.02 7.92
N ASP A 141 1.58 3.07 7.03
CA ASP A 141 2.45 4.23 6.79
C ASP A 141 1.81 5.28 5.87
N GLY A 142 0.65 5.00 5.29
CA GLY A 142 -0.12 5.94 4.47
C GLY A 142 0.58 6.35 3.17
N PRO A 143 -0.08 7.16 2.32
CA PRO A 143 0.41 7.52 0.98
C PRO A 143 1.52 8.58 0.97
N GLY A 144 1.79 9.22 2.11
CA GLY A 144 2.79 10.29 2.27
C GLY A 144 3.90 9.98 3.27
N GLY A 145 3.82 8.84 3.94
CA GLY A 145 4.73 8.47 5.02
C GLY A 145 4.35 9.07 6.39
N PRO A 146 5.20 8.94 7.37
CA PRO A 146 6.57 8.44 7.31
C PRO A 146 6.70 6.96 6.96
N SER A 147 7.76 6.59 6.23
CA SER A 147 8.03 5.21 5.84
C SER A 147 8.20 4.30 7.05
N LEU A 148 7.63 3.10 6.97
CA LEU A 148 7.72 2.08 8.01
C LEU A 148 7.25 2.57 9.40
N ARG A 149 6.23 3.43 9.43
CA ARG A 149 5.55 3.90 10.64
C ARG A 149 4.07 3.55 10.63
N VAL A 150 3.60 3.00 11.73
CA VAL A 150 2.18 2.69 11.90
C VAL A 150 1.44 3.93 12.39
N GLN A 151 0.51 4.45 11.57
CA GLN A 151 -0.32 5.59 11.92
C GLN A 151 -1.53 5.17 12.76
N ASP A 152 -2.04 6.10 13.57
CA ASP A 152 -3.12 5.86 14.54
C ASP A 152 -4.43 5.40 13.91
N GLY A 153 -4.68 5.72 12.65
CA GLY A 153 -5.86 5.26 11.91
C GLY A 153 -6.03 3.74 11.90
N THR A 154 -4.92 2.99 11.87
CA THR A 154 -4.95 1.52 11.93
C THR A 154 -5.46 1.04 13.29
N MET A 155 -4.95 1.63 14.37
CA MET A 155 -5.38 1.31 15.75
C MET A 155 -6.83 1.70 15.98
N TYR A 156 -7.26 2.85 15.44
CA TYR A 156 -8.63 3.31 15.54
C TYR A 156 -9.63 2.32 14.95
N PHE A 157 -9.36 1.80 13.74
CA PHE A 157 -10.21 0.77 13.14
C PHE A 157 -10.33 -0.46 14.03
N ALA A 158 -9.20 -0.97 14.53
CA ALA A 158 -9.18 -2.16 15.38
C ALA A 158 -9.92 -1.94 16.70
N LYS A 159 -9.68 -0.83 17.39
CA LYS A 159 -10.31 -0.46 18.67
C LYS A 159 -11.82 -0.33 18.52
N MET A 160 -12.29 0.36 17.47
CA MET A 160 -13.71 0.62 17.25
C MET A 160 -14.50 -0.61 16.82
N THR A 161 -13.89 -1.50 16.04
CA THR A 161 -14.61 -2.66 15.47
C THR A 161 -14.35 -3.97 16.19
N GLY A 162 -13.23 -4.07 16.93
CA GLY A 162 -12.74 -5.33 17.50
C GLY A 162 -12.15 -6.29 16.44
N ALA A 163 -12.07 -5.85 15.17
CA ALA A 163 -11.42 -6.63 14.12
C ALA A 163 -9.91 -6.73 14.36
N PRO A 164 -9.31 -7.92 14.24
CA PRO A 164 -7.87 -8.07 14.42
C PRO A 164 -7.08 -7.40 13.30
N ILE A 165 -5.91 -6.88 13.66
CA ILE A 165 -4.90 -6.43 12.70
C ILE A 165 -4.03 -7.62 12.33
N ILE A 166 -3.87 -7.87 11.05
CA ILE A 166 -3.05 -8.97 10.51
C ILE A 166 -1.94 -8.35 9.66
N PRO A 167 -0.69 -8.33 10.17
CA PRO A 167 0.43 -7.81 9.41
C PRO A 167 0.84 -8.79 8.31
N VAL A 168 1.12 -8.26 7.12
CA VAL A 168 1.59 -9.02 5.97
C VAL A 168 2.85 -8.39 5.43
N CYS A 169 3.95 -9.13 5.47
CA CYS A 169 5.24 -8.69 4.96
C CYS A 169 5.67 -9.62 3.82
N TYR A 170 6.31 -9.07 2.79
CA TYR A 170 6.96 -9.89 1.77
C TYR A 170 8.24 -9.24 1.25
N SER A 171 9.12 -10.09 0.73
CA SER A 171 10.26 -9.69 -0.10
C SER A 171 10.42 -10.67 -1.27
N ALA A 172 11.30 -10.32 -2.23
CA ALA A 172 11.47 -11.10 -3.45
C ALA A 172 12.93 -11.11 -3.90
N SER A 173 13.43 -12.27 -4.39
CA SER A 173 14.84 -12.45 -4.76
C SER A 173 15.28 -11.59 -5.93
N ARG A 174 14.38 -11.25 -6.86
CA ARG A 174 14.67 -10.42 -8.04
C ARG A 174 13.77 -9.19 -7.99
N ALA A 175 14.28 -8.13 -7.40
CA ALA A 175 13.52 -6.89 -7.25
C ALA A 175 14.43 -5.65 -7.42
N LYS A 176 13.81 -4.49 -7.59
CA LYS A 176 14.46 -3.20 -7.60
C LYS A 176 13.68 -2.25 -6.72
N PHE A 177 14.37 -1.54 -5.84
CA PHE A 177 13.78 -0.45 -5.09
C PHE A 177 13.66 0.79 -5.96
N VAL A 178 12.47 1.34 -6.04
CA VAL A 178 12.25 2.64 -6.68
C VAL A 178 12.77 3.73 -5.73
N ASN A 179 13.48 4.71 -6.28
CA ASN A 179 13.99 5.84 -5.50
C ASN A 179 12.84 6.82 -5.13
N ARG A 180 12.05 6.42 -4.13
CA ARG A 180 10.91 7.14 -3.55
C ARG A 180 11.00 7.07 -2.02
N TRP A 181 10.19 7.85 -1.33
CA TRP A 181 10.11 7.86 0.12
C TRP A 181 9.80 6.49 0.73
N ASP A 182 8.94 5.71 0.07
CA ASP A 182 8.47 4.38 0.48
C ASP A 182 9.37 3.23 -0.02
N ARG A 183 10.44 3.54 -0.76
CA ARG A 183 11.33 2.53 -1.37
C ARG A 183 10.54 1.38 -2.01
N TYR A 184 9.61 1.74 -2.89
CA TYR A 184 8.69 0.79 -3.50
C TYR A 184 9.41 -0.37 -4.17
N LEU A 185 9.04 -1.61 -3.80
CA LEU A 185 9.68 -2.84 -4.27
C LEU A 185 9.05 -3.28 -5.60
N LEU A 186 9.73 -3.05 -6.70
CA LEU A 186 9.38 -3.56 -8.02
C LEU A 186 9.96 -4.98 -8.19
N VAL A 187 9.10 -5.98 -8.11
CA VAL A 187 9.44 -7.38 -8.31
C VAL A 187 9.58 -7.67 -9.80
N LYS A 188 10.54 -8.51 -10.16
CA LYS A 188 10.77 -8.97 -11.55
C LYS A 188 10.21 -10.38 -11.75
N PRO A 189 9.93 -10.80 -13.00
CA PRO A 189 9.53 -12.17 -13.30
C PRO A 189 10.55 -13.20 -12.82
N PHE A 190 10.07 -14.43 -12.60
CA PHE A 190 10.89 -15.59 -12.16
C PHE A 190 11.57 -15.37 -10.81
N SER A 191 10.92 -14.64 -9.91
CA SER A 191 11.39 -14.41 -8.54
C SER A 191 11.02 -15.55 -7.59
N LYS A 192 11.79 -15.69 -6.51
CA LYS A 192 11.31 -16.34 -5.28
C LYS A 192 10.67 -15.23 -4.44
N ILE A 193 9.40 -15.36 -4.12
CA ILE A 193 8.65 -14.39 -3.29
C ILE A 193 8.32 -15.07 -1.98
N ASN A 194 8.91 -14.58 -0.90
CA ASN A 194 8.57 -15.01 0.45
C ASN A 194 7.55 -14.01 1.02
N CYS A 195 6.44 -14.52 1.54
CA CYS A 195 5.41 -13.74 2.20
C CYS A 195 5.15 -14.33 3.59
N ILE A 196 5.08 -13.50 4.60
CA ILE A 196 4.75 -13.90 5.98
C ILE A 196 3.45 -13.20 6.37
N VAL A 197 2.47 -14.00 6.77
CA VAL A 197 1.25 -13.53 7.43
C VAL A 197 1.50 -13.61 8.93
N GLY A 198 1.53 -12.47 9.60
CA GLY A 198 1.74 -12.40 11.04
C GLY A 198 0.52 -12.88 11.84
N LYS A 199 0.74 -13.10 13.12
CA LYS A 199 -0.37 -13.44 14.04
C LYS A 199 -1.34 -12.27 14.17
N PRO A 200 -2.65 -12.55 14.36
CA PRO A 200 -3.65 -11.51 14.60
C PRO A 200 -3.33 -10.72 15.88
N VAL A 201 -3.34 -9.40 15.77
CA VAL A 201 -3.16 -8.46 16.88
C VAL A 201 -4.52 -7.83 17.19
N PHE A 202 -4.96 -7.94 18.44
CA PHE A 202 -6.23 -7.40 18.90
C PHE A 202 -6.00 -6.12 19.70
N VAL A 203 -6.85 -5.13 19.49
CA VAL A 203 -6.91 -3.90 20.27
C VAL A 203 -8.20 -3.93 21.09
N PRO A 204 -8.13 -4.03 22.43
CA PRO A 204 -9.33 -4.02 23.26
C PRO A 204 -10.11 -2.72 23.09
N ARG A 205 -11.43 -2.78 23.01
CA ARG A 205 -12.29 -1.57 22.86
C ARG A 205 -12.13 -0.58 24.01
N ARG A 206 -11.84 -1.06 25.21
CA ARG A 206 -11.61 -0.25 26.42
C ARG A 206 -10.15 0.01 26.72
N ALA A 207 -9.23 -0.31 25.79
CA ALA A 207 -7.83 -0.03 26.00
C ALA A 207 -7.59 1.46 26.22
N SER A 208 -6.74 1.80 27.18
CA SER A 208 -6.24 3.15 27.39
C SER A 208 -5.39 3.61 26.19
N ASP A 209 -5.13 4.90 26.10
CA ASP A 209 -4.28 5.43 25.03
C ASP A 209 -2.84 4.91 25.14
N GLN A 210 -2.37 4.64 26.37
CA GLN A 210 -1.06 4.03 26.61
C GLN A 210 -1.02 2.59 26.08
N GLU A 211 -2.01 1.76 26.39
CA GLU A 211 -2.10 0.38 25.88
C GLU A 211 -2.20 0.34 24.35
N VAL A 212 -2.98 1.25 23.74
CA VAL A 212 -3.07 1.38 22.29
C VAL A 212 -1.70 1.73 21.69
N LYS A 213 -0.96 2.63 22.33
CA LYS A 213 0.40 3.00 21.91
C LYS A 213 1.36 1.81 21.98
N GLU A 214 1.34 1.06 23.07
CA GLU A 214 2.20 -0.13 23.25
C GLU A 214 1.92 -1.20 22.20
N ILE A 215 0.63 -1.47 21.92
CA ILE A 215 0.23 -2.39 20.85
C ILE A 215 0.71 -1.88 19.49
N LYS A 216 0.57 -0.57 19.21
CA LYS A 216 1.03 0.05 17.98
C LYS A 216 2.53 -0.09 17.80
N ASP A 217 3.30 0.24 18.83
CA ASP A 217 4.77 0.18 18.81
C ASP A 217 5.26 -1.27 18.64
N SER A 218 4.60 -2.23 19.29
CA SER A 218 4.89 -3.67 19.12
C SER A 218 4.60 -4.16 17.70
N LEU A 219 3.47 -3.75 17.12
CA LEU A 219 3.09 -4.08 15.74
C LEU A 219 4.09 -3.49 14.74
N GLU A 220 4.46 -2.22 14.91
CA GLU A 220 5.44 -1.53 14.07
C GLU A 220 6.78 -2.23 14.12
N LYS A 221 7.31 -2.49 15.31
CA LYS A 221 8.57 -3.21 15.53
C LYS A 221 8.55 -4.57 14.82
N TYR A 222 7.49 -5.36 15.02
CA TYR A 222 7.33 -6.65 14.36
C TYR A 222 7.37 -6.54 12.83
N MET A 223 6.63 -5.59 12.26
CA MET A 223 6.56 -5.40 10.81
C MET A 223 7.90 -4.93 10.22
N VAL A 224 8.60 -4.03 10.91
CA VAL A 224 9.93 -3.53 10.51
C VAL A 224 10.94 -4.67 10.54
N GLU A 225 11.09 -5.35 11.66
CA GLU A 225 12.04 -6.45 11.85
C GLU A 225 11.79 -7.58 10.85
N THR A 226 10.52 -7.95 10.64
CA THR A 226 10.15 -8.98 9.67
C THR A 226 10.52 -8.55 8.25
N THR A 227 10.25 -7.29 7.87
CA THR A 227 10.59 -6.76 6.55
C THR A 227 12.10 -6.74 6.33
N HIS A 228 12.86 -6.24 7.29
CA HIS A 228 14.33 -6.18 7.21
C HIS A 228 14.95 -7.57 7.14
N LYS A 229 14.45 -8.52 7.95
CA LYS A 229 14.89 -9.92 7.90
C LYS A 229 14.67 -10.52 6.50
N MET A 230 13.48 -10.35 5.94
CA MET A 230 13.15 -10.89 4.61
C MET A 230 13.94 -10.21 3.48
N ASP A 231 14.20 -8.92 3.60
CA ASP A 231 15.05 -8.19 2.65
C ASP A 231 16.51 -8.69 2.76
N GLY A 232 17.00 -8.92 3.97
CA GLY A 232 18.33 -9.52 4.22
C GLY A 232 18.50 -10.92 3.65
N GLU A 233 17.45 -11.77 3.66
CA GLU A 233 17.48 -13.10 3.03
C GLU A 233 17.77 -13.04 1.51
N PHE A 234 17.49 -11.91 0.87
CA PHE A 234 17.75 -11.69 -0.55
C PHE A 234 18.87 -10.65 -0.83
N ASN A 235 19.67 -10.32 0.17
CA ASN A 235 20.74 -9.33 0.11
C ASN A 235 20.27 -7.94 -0.38
N HIS A 236 19.05 -7.56 0.00
CA HIS A 236 18.53 -6.23 -0.26
C HIS A 236 18.98 -5.24 0.81
N MET A 237 19.06 -3.96 0.42
CA MET A 237 19.27 -2.87 1.36
C MET A 237 18.08 -2.73 2.32
N MET A 238 18.35 -2.43 3.57
CA MET A 238 17.32 -2.08 4.54
C MET A 238 16.69 -0.73 4.19
N VAL A 239 15.38 -0.64 4.28
CA VAL A 239 14.65 0.61 4.06
C VAL A 239 14.70 1.45 5.33
N GLU A 240 15.08 2.72 5.18
CA GLU A 240 15.10 3.66 6.31
C GLU A 240 13.68 3.98 6.80
N GLN A 241 13.51 4.05 8.12
CA GLN A 241 12.29 4.56 8.73
C GLN A 241 12.21 6.10 8.65
N ASP A 242 11.02 6.64 8.92
CA ASP A 242 10.75 8.07 9.11
C ASP A 242 10.91 8.97 7.88
N LEU A 243 11.14 8.43 6.70
CA LEU A 243 11.26 9.24 5.49
C LEU A 243 9.88 9.64 4.95
N THR A 244 9.52 10.91 5.04
CA THR A 244 8.30 11.44 4.44
C THR A 244 8.47 11.77 2.95
N ALA A 245 7.36 11.81 2.21
CA ALA A 245 7.39 12.18 0.79
C ALA A 245 7.88 13.63 0.56
N SER A 246 7.63 14.53 1.50
CA SER A 246 8.10 15.93 1.46
C SER A 246 9.60 16.03 1.67
N GLU A 247 10.13 15.35 2.68
CA GLU A 247 11.59 15.31 2.98
C GLU A 247 12.36 14.64 1.87
N PHE A 248 11.84 13.54 1.31
CA PHE A 248 12.45 12.89 0.15
C PHE A 248 12.57 13.82 -1.05
N LYS A 249 11.48 14.59 -1.36
CA LYS A 249 11.51 15.58 -2.44
C LYS A 249 12.53 16.69 -2.18
N ARG A 250 12.68 17.12 -0.92
CA ARG A 250 13.69 18.10 -0.51
C ARG A 250 15.09 17.57 -0.74
N LYS A 251 15.43 16.38 -0.21
CA LYS A 251 16.73 15.72 -0.41
C LYS A 251 17.10 15.60 -1.90
N LEU A 252 16.16 15.19 -2.75
CA LEU A 252 16.38 15.11 -4.19
C LEU A 252 16.67 16.45 -4.88
N ARG A 253 16.05 17.54 -4.40
CA ARG A 253 16.32 18.90 -4.93
C ARG A 253 17.73 19.36 -4.55
N GLU A 254 18.11 19.13 -3.31
CA GLU A 254 19.45 19.46 -2.77
C GLU A 254 20.56 18.69 -3.51
N GLU A 255 20.38 17.38 -3.72
CA GLU A 255 21.31 16.55 -4.49
C GLU A 255 21.48 17.04 -5.96
N ARG A 256 20.38 17.43 -6.60
CA ARG A 256 20.39 17.96 -7.96
C ARG A 256 21.08 19.32 -8.06
N ALA A 257 20.89 20.18 -7.07
CA ALA A 257 21.56 21.49 -6.99
C ALA A 257 23.08 21.29 -6.82
N THR A 258 23.50 20.41 -5.92
CA THR A 258 24.92 20.10 -5.67
C THR A 258 25.61 19.52 -6.92
N ARG A 259 24.91 18.64 -7.68
CA ARG A 259 25.44 18.09 -8.94
C ARG A 259 25.56 19.14 -10.06
N LYS A 260 24.69 20.16 -10.07
CA LYS A 260 24.79 21.27 -11.04
C LYS A 260 25.95 22.21 -10.77
N ASN A 261 26.29 22.39 -9.50
CA ASN A 261 27.40 23.26 -9.10
C ASN A 261 28.79 22.60 -9.21
N LYS A 262 28.82 21.26 -9.45
CA LYS A 262 30.08 20.51 -9.69
C LYS A 262 30.40 20.28 -11.18
N LYS A 263 29.52 20.75 -12.07
CA LYS A 263 29.73 20.78 -13.53
C LYS A 263 29.96 22.21 -14.01
#